data_125ab77da1a03b5457dac15451707215
#
_entry.id   125ab77da1a03b5457dac15451707215
#
_cell.length_a   1.000
_cell.length_b   1.000
_cell.length_c   1.000
_cell.angle_alpha   90.00
_cell.angle_beta   90.00
_cell.angle_gamma   90.00
#
_symmetry.space_group_name_H-M   'P 1'
#
loop_
_entity.id
_entity.type
_entity.pdbx_description
1 polymer ?
#
loop_
_entity_poly.entity_id
_entity_poly.type
_entity_poly.pdbx_seq_one_letter_code
_entity_poly.pdbx_strand_id
1 'polypeptide(L)'
;MVLQRHATALTLFEVASSMDATSDVKLLTKQLSSLTRTLISLSSNVLSYYDEKPGCFDSCEKIDTASLRLLSIIKCLNQNSLKLKTNLEKTIDDLSDISVLLSSAERTVKADLQENSYAVTTLRSCIDWLDSEIMYLADYNKG
;
A
#
# COMPACT_ATOMS: atom_id res chain seq x y z
N MET A 1 8.03 -0.38 15.57
CA MET A 1 8.15 -1.15 14.33
C MET A 1 8.08 -0.28 13.08
N VAL A 2 7.03 0.52 12.93
CA VAL A 2 6.93 1.44 11.81
C VAL A 2 8.11 2.42 11.79
N LEU A 3 8.44 3.00 12.94
CA LEU A 3 9.54 3.96 13.06
C LEU A 3 10.88 3.31 12.69
N GLN A 4 11.12 2.08 13.16
CA GLN A 4 12.35 1.36 12.85
C GLN A 4 12.44 1.03 11.36
N ARG A 5 11.32 0.61 10.75
CA ARG A 5 11.28 0.34 9.32
C ARG A 5 11.57 1.61 8.51
N HIS A 6 11.00 2.73 8.92
CA HIS A 6 11.25 4.00 8.25
C HIS A 6 12.72 4.41 8.32
N ALA A 7 13.35 4.27 9.48
CA ALA A 7 14.77 4.58 9.63
C ALA A 7 15.61 3.73 8.68
N THR A 8 15.29 2.44 8.56
CA THR A 8 15.99 1.54 7.64
C THR A 8 15.78 1.96 6.18
N ALA A 9 14.53 2.26 5.79
CA ALA A 9 14.23 2.68 4.43
C ALA A 9 14.94 3.97 4.08
N LEU A 10 14.94 4.95 4.98
CA LEU A 10 15.61 6.23 4.77
C LEU A 10 17.12 6.03 4.55
N THR A 11 17.74 5.19 5.37
CA THR A 11 19.16 4.87 5.24
C THR A 11 19.45 4.24 3.89
N LEU A 12 18.58 3.31 3.45
CA LEU A 12 18.76 2.65 2.15
C LEU A 12 18.61 3.66 1.01
N PHE A 13 17.65 4.56 1.08
CA PHE A 13 17.50 5.61 0.08
C PHE A 13 18.73 6.52 0.01
N GLU A 14 19.29 6.89 1.15
CA GLU A 14 20.49 7.71 1.19
C GLU A 14 21.68 7.01 0.54
N VAL A 15 21.88 5.74 0.86
CA VAL A 15 22.96 4.93 0.28
C VAL A 15 22.73 4.75 -1.21
N ALA A 16 21.53 4.38 -1.63
CA ALA A 16 21.22 4.10 -3.02
C ALA A 16 21.32 5.36 -3.89
N SER A 17 21.03 6.54 -3.34
CA SER A 17 21.19 7.79 -4.06
C SER A 17 22.63 8.00 -4.53
N SER A 18 23.60 7.46 -3.78
CA SER A 18 25.00 7.59 -4.10
C SER A 18 25.61 6.35 -4.74
N MET A 19 25.01 5.15 -4.50
CA MET A 19 25.63 3.89 -4.87
C MET A 19 24.77 2.97 -5.74
N ASP A 20 23.55 2.64 -5.29
CA ASP A 20 22.75 1.61 -5.97
C ASP A 20 21.25 1.78 -5.69
N ALA A 21 20.53 2.35 -6.66
CA ALA A 21 19.08 2.53 -6.59
C ALA A 21 18.32 1.20 -6.65
N THR A 22 18.95 0.11 -7.13
CA THR A 22 18.31 -1.19 -7.28
C THR A 22 17.92 -1.78 -5.92
N SER A 23 18.73 -1.58 -4.89
CA SER A 23 18.46 -2.11 -3.55
C SER A 23 17.22 -1.47 -2.95
N ASP A 24 17.03 -0.17 -3.14
CA ASP A 24 15.85 0.55 -2.65
C ASP A 24 14.58 0.05 -3.34
N VAL A 25 14.65 -0.13 -4.65
CA VAL A 25 13.52 -0.62 -5.44
C VAL A 25 13.14 -2.03 -4.97
N LYS A 26 14.12 -2.89 -4.73
CA LYS A 26 13.87 -4.25 -4.24
C LYS A 26 13.17 -4.25 -2.89
N LEU A 27 13.61 -3.38 -1.98
CA LEU A 27 12.98 -3.27 -0.66
C LEU A 27 11.55 -2.77 -0.78
N LEU A 28 11.33 -1.72 -1.56
CA LEU A 28 10.00 -1.15 -1.76
C LEU A 28 9.06 -2.16 -2.41
N THR A 29 9.50 -2.84 -3.47
CA THR A 29 8.66 -3.85 -4.15
C THR A 29 8.35 -5.02 -3.23
N LYS A 30 9.28 -5.44 -2.38
CA LYS A 30 9.04 -6.51 -1.41
C LYS A 30 7.95 -6.11 -0.41
N GLN A 31 8.01 -4.88 0.07
CA GLN A 31 7.02 -4.35 1.02
C GLN A 31 5.65 -4.18 0.37
N LEU A 32 5.61 -3.67 -0.86
CA LEU A 32 4.36 -3.55 -1.60
C LEU A 32 3.76 -4.91 -1.93
N SER A 33 4.59 -5.91 -2.23
CA SER A 33 4.14 -7.28 -2.46
C SER A 33 3.50 -7.87 -1.21
N SER A 34 4.09 -7.62 -0.05
CA SER A 34 3.54 -8.06 1.23
C SER A 34 2.18 -7.42 1.50
N LEU A 35 2.08 -6.11 1.25
CA LEU A 35 0.81 -5.39 1.38
C LEU A 35 -0.25 -5.97 0.45
N THR A 36 0.13 -6.23 -0.80
CA THR A 36 -0.78 -6.80 -1.80
C THR A 36 -1.33 -8.15 -1.34
N ARG A 37 -0.47 -9.03 -0.81
CA ARG A 37 -0.92 -10.34 -0.30
C ARG A 37 -1.89 -10.17 0.86
N THR A 38 -1.61 -9.23 1.75
CA THR A 38 -2.51 -8.95 2.88
C THR A 38 -3.87 -8.48 2.38
N LEU A 39 -3.89 -7.60 1.38
CA LEU A 39 -5.15 -7.08 0.80
C LEU A 39 -5.93 -8.17 0.08
N ILE A 40 -5.28 -9.08 -0.63
CA ILE A 40 -5.96 -10.20 -1.30
C ILE A 40 -6.63 -11.09 -0.27
N SER A 41 -5.93 -11.42 0.81
CA SER A 41 -6.49 -12.21 1.90
C SER A 41 -7.66 -11.49 2.56
N LEU A 42 -7.51 -10.19 2.78
CA LEU A 42 -8.55 -9.35 3.38
C LEU A 42 -9.79 -9.29 2.50
N SER A 43 -9.62 -9.17 1.19
CA SER A 43 -10.73 -9.16 0.24
C SER A 43 -11.58 -10.41 0.37
N SER A 44 -10.95 -11.57 0.45
CA SER A 44 -11.66 -12.85 0.65
C SER A 44 -12.40 -12.87 1.97
N ASN A 45 -11.79 -12.34 3.03
CA ASN A 45 -12.43 -12.27 4.35
C ASN A 45 -13.66 -11.37 4.32
N VAL A 46 -13.54 -10.20 3.70
CA VAL A 46 -14.67 -9.26 3.59
C VAL A 46 -15.80 -9.87 2.77
N LEU A 47 -15.47 -10.53 1.67
CA LEU A 47 -16.47 -11.15 0.81
C LEU A 47 -17.25 -12.26 1.53
N SER A 48 -16.65 -12.90 2.53
CA SER A 48 -17.32 -13.95 3.30
C SER A 48 -18.55 -13.44 4.04
N TYR A 49 -18.68 -12.14 4.25
CA TYR A 49 -19.84 -11.53 4.91
C TYR A 49 -20.93 -11.09 3.93
N TYR A 50 -20.74 -11.33 2.63
CA TYR A 50 -21.62 -10.79 1.59
C TYR A 50 -23.10 -11.18 1.78
N ASP A 51 -23.38 -12.43 2.16
CA ASP A 51 -24.76 -12.89 2.31
C ASP A 51 -25.52 -12.12 3.38
N GLU A 52 -24.83 -11.75 4.48
CA GLU A 52 -25.47 -11.03 5.59
C GLU A 52 -25.32 -9.50 5.43
N LYS A 53 -24.24 -9.07 4.79
CA LYS A 53 -23.89 -7.66 4.62
C LYS A 53 -23.52 -7.38 3.16
N PRO A 54 -24.53 -7.14 2.29
CA PRO A 54 -24.29 -6.96 0.85
C PRO A 54 -23.31 -5.83 0.51
N GLY A 55 -23.17 -4.81 1.37
CA GLY A 55 -22.19 -3.74 1.17
C GLY A 55 -20.75 -4.22 1.13
N CYS A 56 -20.48 -5.40 1.68
CA CYS A 56 -19.14 -5.98 1.65
C CYS A 56 -18.68 -6.33 0.23
N PHE A 57 -19.60 -6.51 -0.72
CA PHE A 57 -19.22 -6.72 -2.11
C PHE A 57 -18.52 -5.48 -2.68
N ASP A 58 -19.06 -4.31 -2.43
CA ASP A 58 -18.46 -3.05 -2.89
C ASP A 58 -17.07 -2.84 -2.27
N SER A 59 -16.95 -3.10 -0.97
CA SER A 59 -15.66 -3.01 -0.28
C SER A 59 -14.64 -3.99 -0.84
N CYS A 60 -15.08 -5.22 -1.11
CA CYS A 60 -14.24 -6.25 -1.72
C CYS A 60 -13.71 -5.79 -3.09
N GLU A 61 -14.59 -5.22 -3.94
CA GLU A 61 -14.18 -4.71 -5.24
C GLU A 61 -13.13 -3.61 -5.12
N LYS A 62 -13.30 -2.70 -4.16
CA LYS A 62 -12.33 -1.63 -3.91
C LYS A 62 -10.98 -2.17 -3.46
N ILE A 63 -10.99 -3.15 -2.57
CA ILE A 63 -9.77 -3.80 -2.10
C ILE A 63 -9.07 -4.52 -3.26
N ASP A 64 -9.83 -5.24 -4.09
CA ASP A 64 -9.29 -5.92 -5.26
C ASP A 64 -8.68 -4.95 -6.26
N THR A 65 -9.36 -3.82 -6.50
CA THR A 65 -8.85 -2.77 -7.38
C THR A 65 -7.54 -2.20 -6.84
N ALA A 66 -7.47 -1.98 -5.54
CA ALA A 66 -6.24 -1.51 -4.89
C ALA A 66 -5.10 -2.51 -5.08
N SER A 67 -5.40 -3.81 -4.93
CA SER A 67 -4.41 -4.88 -5.12
C SER A 67 -3.88 -4.90 -6.55
N LEU A 68 -4.75 -4.78 -7.54
CA LEU A 68 -4.34 -4.75 -8.94
C LEU A 68 -3.48 -3.53 -9.26
N ARG A 69 -3.82 -2.38 -8.70
CA ARG A 69 -3.01 -1.16 -8.88
C ARG A 69 -1.64 -1.31 -8.23
N LEU A 70 -1.56 -1.94 -7.06
CA LEU A 70 -0.28 -2.22 -6.42
C LEU A 70 0.59 -3.14 -7.26
N LEU A 71 0.00 -4.19 -7.85
CA LEU A 71 0.73 -5.09 -8.74
C LEU A 71 1.27 -4.35 -9.94
N SER A 72 0.51 -3.41 -10.50
CA SER A 72 0.96 -2.57 -11.61
C SER A 72 2.15 -1.71 -11.21
N ILE A 73 2.11 -1.11 -10.03
CA ILE A 73 3.23 -0.30 -9.50
C ILE A 73 4.48 -1.18 -9.33
N ILE A 74 4.32 -2.36 -8.74
CA ILE A 74 5.41 -3.31 -8.53
C ILE A 74 6.06 -3.67 -9.87
N LYS A 75 5.23 -3.95 -10.87
CA LYS A 75 5.72 -4.28 -12.21
C LYS A 75 6.53 -3.13 -12.79
N CYS A 76 6.02 -1.90 -12.68
CA CYS A 76 6.72 -0.72 -13.17
C CYS A 76 8.06 -0.52 -12.45
N LEU A 77 8.09 -0.69 -11.14
CA LEU A 77 9.31 -0.54 -10.36
C LEU A 77 10.36 -1.58 -10.76
N ASN A 78 9.94 -2.82 -10.98
CA ASN A 78 10.84 -3.89 -11.41
C ASN A 78 11.42 -3.65 -12.80
N GLN A 79 10.62 -3.08 -13.70
CA GLN A 79 11.05 -2.81 -15.07
C GLN A 79 11.93 -1.56 -15.17
N ASN A 80 11.72 -0.58 -14.29
CA ASN A 80 12.36 0.74 -14.37
C ASN A 80 13.12 1.09 -13.10
N SER A 81 13.78 0.11 -12.49
CA SER A 81 14.45 0.30 -11.20
C SER A 81 15.46 1.44 -11.22
N LEU A 82 16.16 1.63 -12.32
CA LEU A 82 17.17 2.69 -12.45
C LEU A 82 16.56 4.07 -12.59
N LYS A 83 15.25 4.16 -12.81
CA LYS A 83 14.53 5.43 -12.98
C LYS A 83 13.66 5.76 -11.78
N LEU A 84 13.96 5.19 -10.62
CA LEU A 84 13.14 5.43 -9.42
C LEU A 84 12.94 6.92 -9.14
N LYS A 85 14.02 7.71 -9.18
CA LYS A 85 13.93 9.14 -8.93
C LYS A 85 13.02 9.85 -9.92
N THR A 86 13.13 9.50 -11.21
CA THR A 86 12.32 10.09 -12.26
C THR A 86 10.83 9.77 -12.09
N ASN A 87 10.53 8.55 -11.63
CA ASN A 87 9.16 8.07 -11.50
C ASN A 87 8.62 8.19 -10.08
N LEU A 88 9.39 8.78 -9.16
CA LEU A 88 9.02 8.81 -7.75
C LEU A 88 7.73 9.59 -7.52
N GLU A 89 7.58 10.76 -8.17
CA GLU A 89 6.38 11.58 -8.05
C GLU A 89 5.13 10.81 -8.51
N LYS A 90 5.25 10.12 -9.66
CA LYS A 90 4.15 9.31 -10.17
C LYS A 90 3.82 8.17 -9.22
N THR A 91 4.83 7.53 -8.65
CA THR A 91 4.64 6.45 -7.69
C THR A 91 3.91 6.96 -6.45
N ILE A 92 4.29 8.13 -5.94
CA ILE A 92 3.63 8.76 -4.79
C ILE A 92 2.16 9.01 -5.11
N ASP A 93 1.88 9.58 -6.28
CA ASP A 93 0.49 9.86 -6.69
C ASP A 93 -0.34 8.58 -6.80
N ASP A 94 0.22 7.54 -7.40
CA ASP A 94 -0.45 6.25 -7.55
C ASP A 94 -0.73 5.61 -6.17
N LEU A 95 0.22 5.67 -5.26
CA LEU A 95 0.03 5.14 -3.90
C LEU A 95 -1.01 5.95 -3.13
N SER A 96 -1.03 7.27 -3.34
CA SER A 96 -2.02 8.15 -2.70
C SER A 96 -3.43 7.80 -3.18
N ASP A 97 -3.60 7.53 -4.46
CA ASP A 97 -4.90 7.11 -5.01
C ASP A 97 -5.35 5.78 -4.40
N ILE A 98 -4.42 4.86 -4.19
CA ILE A 98 -4.70 3.57 -3.56
C ILE A 98 -5.13 3.78 -2.10
N SER A 99 -4.46 4.67 -1.37
CA SER A 99 -4.83 5.00 0.00
C SER A 99 -6.26 5.54 0.09
N VAL A 100 -6.63 6.44 -0.82
CA VAL A 100 -7.99 6.98 -0.88
C VAL A 100 -9.01 5.86 -1.13
N LEU A 101 -8.69 4.96 -2.05
CA LEU A 101 -9.56 3.83 -2.38
C LEU A 101 -9.75 2.90 -1.18
N LEU A 102 -8.68 2.59 -0.46
CA LEU A 102 -8.75 1.75 0.73
C LEU A 102 -9.51 2.44 1.87
N SER A 103 -9.36 3.76 2.01
CA SER A 103 -10.10 4.53 3.01
C SER A 103 -11.60 4.50 2.73
N SER A 104 -11.97 4.55 1.44
CA SER A 104 -13.38 4.40 1.05
C SER A 104 -13.90 3.01 1.39
N ALA A 105 -13.11 1.97 1.13
CA ALA A 105 -13.47 0.59 1.49
C ALA A 105 -13.63 0.46 3.00
N GLU A 106 -12.74 1.07 3.78
CA GLU A 106 -12.83 1.03 5.24
C GLU A 106 -14.12 1.62 5.75
N ARG A 107 -14.53 2.76 5.21
CA ARG A 107 -15.79 3.39 5.65
C ARG A 107 -16.98 2.47 5.44
N THR A 108 -17.03 1.77 4.31
CA THR A 108 -18.12 0.85 4.00
C THR A 108 -18.07 -0.37 4.91
N VAL A 109 -16.89 -0.96 5.08
CA VAL A 109 -16.72 -2.13 5.96
C VAL A 109 -17.08 -1.79 7.40
N LYS A 110 -16.65 -0.62 7.87
CA LYS A 110 -16.90 -0.17 9.23
C LYS A 110 -18.40 0.05 9.49
N ALA A 111 -19.13 0.49 8.46
CA ALA A 111 -20.58 0.65 8.58
C ALA A 111 -21.32 -0.69 8.68
N ASP A 112 -20.79 -1.73 8.01
CA ASP A 112 -21.42 -3.04 7.96
C ASP A 112 -20.92 -4.01 9.03
N LEU A 113 -19.66 -3.89 9.44
CA LEU A 113 -19.03 -4.76 10.43
C LEU A 113 -18.65 -3.95 11.67
N GLN A 114 -18.38 -4.66 12.76
CA GLN A 114 -17.96 -3.99 14.00
C GLN A 114 -16.58 -3.34 13.83
N GLU A 115 -16.38 -2.22 14.49
CA GLU A 115 -15.15 -1.42 14.41
C GLU A 115 -13.90 -2.22 14.80
N ASN A 116 -14.04 -3.18 15.71
CA ASN A 116 -12.93 -4.00 16.16
C ASN A 116 -12.83 -5.34 15.42
N SER A 117 -13.57 -5.51 14.31
CA SER A 117 -13.47 -6.72 13.51
C SER A 117 -12.09 -6.84 12.87
N TYR A 118 -11.71 -8.08 12.52
CA TYR A 118 -10.44 -8.34 11.82
C TYR A 118 -10.32 -7.50 10.54
N ALA A 119 -11.41 -7.43 9.77
CA ALA A 119 -11.40 -6.72 8.50
C ALA A 119 -11.11 -5.23 8.71
N VAL A 120 -11.79 -4.58 9.66
CA VAL A 120 -11.63 -3.15 9.91
C VAL A 120 -10.22 -2.86 10.45
N THR A 121 -9.75 -3.63 11.42
CA THR A 121 -8.44 -3.40 12.03
C THR A 121 -7.31 -3.65 11.04
N THR A 122 -7.42 -4.70 10.21
CA THR A 122 -6.42 -5.01 9.21
C THR A 122 -6.38 -3.93 8.14
N LEU A 123 -7.54 -3.49 7.67
CA LEU A 123 -7.63 -2.45 6.65
C LEU A 123 -7.04 -1.13 7.16
N ARG A 124 -7.34 -0.77 8.42
CA ARG A 124 -6.77 0.41 9.05
C ARG A 124 -5.24 0.33 9.10
N SER A 125 -4.70 -0.82 9.49
CA SER A 125 -3.25 -1.04 9.54
C SER A 125 -2.62 -0.89 8.16
N CYS A 126 -3.26 -1.41 7.12
CA CYS A 126 -2.77 -1.29 5.74
C CYS A 126 -2.73 0.17 5.29
N ILE A 127 -3.78 0.92 5.60
CA ILE A 127 -3.87 2.34 5.25
C ILE A 127 -2.80 3.14 5.99
N ASP A 128 -2.65 2.92 7.28
CA ASP A 128 -1.66 3.63 8.08
C ASP A 128 -0.24 3.35 7.59
N TRP A 129 0.06 2.09 7.26
CA TRP A 129 1.37 1.74 6.71
C TRP A 129 1.59 2.46 5.37
N LEU A 130 0.59 2.43 4.50
CA LEU A 130 0.69 3.03 3.18
C LEU A 130 0.88 4.55 3.27
N ASP A 131 0.10 5.21 4.12
CA ASP A 131 0.22 6.66 4.31
C ASP A 131 1.60 7.05 4.85
N SER A 132 2.15 6.25 5.76
CA SER A 132 3.51 6.45 6.26
C SER A 132 4.54 6.34 5.15
N GLU A 133 4.37 5.35 4.28
CA GLU A 133 5.28 5.14 3.16
C GLU A 133 5.20 6.28 2.15
N ILE A 134 3.99 6.78 1.89
CA ILE A 134 3.78 7.93 1.01
C ILE A 134 4.52 9.15 1.56
N MET A 135 4.39 9.44 2.84
CA MET A 135 5.10 10.56 3.47
C MET A 135 6.61 10.41 3.34
N TYR A 136 7.12 9.21 3.52
CA TYR A 136 8.53 8.92 3.39
C TYR A 136 9.05 9.23 2.00
N LEU A 137 8.33 8.74 0.99
CA LEU A 137 8.71 8.95 -0.41
C LEU A 137 8.61 10.43 -0.78
N ALA A 138 7.60 11.13 -0.27
CA ALA A 138 7.43 12.56 -0.52
C ALA A 138 8.58 13.36 0.08
N ASP A 139 8.99 13.03 1.30
CA ASP A 139 10.11 13.71 1.95
C ASP A 139 11.43 13.45 1.21
N TYR A 140 11.63 12.20 0.77
CA TYR A 140 12.79 11.84 -0.03
C TYR A 140 12.82 12.62 -1.35
N ASN A 141 11.66 12.78 -2.00
CA ASN A 141 11.55 13.50 -3.27
C ASN A 141 11.91 14.98 -3.13
N LYS A 142 11.67 15.58 -1.97
CA LYS A 142 12.00 16.99 -1.70
C LYS A 142 13.50 17.20 -1.48
N GLY A 143 14.18 16.18 -1.00
CA GLY A 143 15.61 16.22 -0.75
C GLY A 143 16.38 15.99 -2.02
#